data_ab1334914286501cc5c26968b4202422
#
_entry.id   ab1334914286501cc5c26968b4202422
#
_cell.length_a   1.000
_cell.length_b   1.000
_cell.length_c   1.000
_cell.angle_alpha   90.00
_cell.angle_beta   90.00
_cell.angle_gamma   90.00
#
_symmetry.space_group_name_H-M   'P 1'
#
loop_
_entity.id
_entity.type
_entity.pdbx_description
1 polymer ?
#
loop_
_entity_poly.entity_id
_entity_poly.type
_entity_poly.pdbx_seq_one_letter_code
_entity_poly.pdbx_strand_id
1 'polypeptide(L)'
;MLMKRVLLLFVAALSFIATSAQQNLWQKQDVVSPEINKDGSVTFRLFAPEAKQVTVTGDMFDAYNSASRDMSRLESGVWEYTTEPLASELYCYWFNVDGSSDVCDPANSYVVRDVGRQMSYFIIPGDRGNYYAAQNVAHGSVSRVWAKMEDGRERRMAIYTPAGYEQGKGKYPVLYLLHGMGGDEEAWLATGRLAEIMDNLIAEGKAEPMIVVMTNGCTKHVSAPGYSHEGMWHPYMSGSMDGSFEHMFPTIVEWVDDHYRTRAKSESRAIAG
;
A
#
# COMPACT_ATOMS: atom_id res chain seq x y z
N MET A 1 -25.16 14.79 -51.07
CA MET A 1 -26.14 14.27 -50.09
C MET A 1 -25.75 12.89 -49.56
N LEU A 2 -25.20 12.00 -50.36
CA LEU A 2 -24.79 10.64 -49.96
C LEU A 2 -23.65 10.61 -48.94
N MET A 3 -22.61 11.43 -49.13
CA MET A 3 -21.44 11.51 -48.20
C MET A 3 -21.80 11.95 -46.77
N LYS A 4 -22.76 12.87 -46.59
CA LYS A 4 -23.23 13.29 -45.26
C LYS A 4 -23.99 12.18 -44.52
N ARG A 5 -24.70 11.33 -45.24
CA ARG A 5 -25.44 10.18 -44.66
C ARG A 5 -24.51 9.04 -44.25
N VAL A 6 -23.42 8.82 -45.01
CA VAL A 6 -22.38 7.82 -44.64
C VAL A 6 -21.60 8.27 -43.42
N LEU A 7 -21.25 9.56 -43.30
CA LEU A 7 -20.54 10.10 -42.14
C LEU A 7 -21.40 10.02 -40.86
N LEU A 8 -22.70 10.28 -40.94
CA LEU A 8 -23.64 10.15 -39.82
C LEU A 8 -23.80 8.70 -39.36
N LEU A 9 -23.79 7.74 -40.26
CA LEU A 9 -23.85 6.31 -39.93
C LEU A 9 -22.55 5.83 -39.26
N PHE A 10 -21.38 6.36 -39.67
CA PHE A 10 -20.10 6.04 -39.05
C PHE A 10 -19.97 6.61 -37.62
N VAL A 11 -20.44 7.84 -37.37
CA VAL A 11 -20.48 8.46 -36.06
C VAL A 11 -21.45 7.72 -35.12
N ALA A 12 -22.61 7.29 -35.62
CA ALA A 12 -23.58 6.50 -34.87
C ALA A 12 -23.03 5.11 -34.49
N ALA A 13 -22.31 4.44 -35.41
CA ALA A 13 -21.68 3.15 -35.15
C ALA A 13 -20.55 3.25 -34.09
N LEU A 14 -19.73 4.32 -34.11
CA LEU A 14 -18.71 4.59 -33.11
C LEU A 14 -19.30 4.90 -31.71
N SER A 15 -20.47 5.55 -31.67
CA SER A 15 -21.15 5.83 -30.40
C SER A 15 -21.72 4.55 -29.75
N PHE A 16 -22.13 3.54 -30.54
CA PHE A 16 -22.59 2.26 -30.01
C PHE A 16 -21.44 1.40 -29.42
N ILE A 17 -20.23 1.50 -29.98
CA ILE A 17 -19.07 0.77 -29.46
C ILE A 17 -18.61 1.38 -28.09
N ALA A 18 -18.70 2.70 -27.95
CA ALA A 18 -18.33 3.38 -26.72
C ALA A 18 -19.26 3.07 -25.52
N THR A 19 -20.55 2.83 -25.78
CA THR A 19 -21.52 2.50 -24.72
C THR A 19 -21.36 1.08 -24.17
N SER A 20 -20.86 0.13 -24.97
CA SER A 20 -20.62 -1.24 -24.52
C SER A 20 -19.43 -1.35 -23.55
N ALA A 21 -18.42 -0.52 -23.71
CA ALA A 21 -17.26 -0.51 -22.82
C ALA A 21 -17.59 0.05 -21.43
N GLN A 22 -18.51 1.01 -21.32
CA GLN A 22 -18.94 1.56 -20.03
C GLN A 22 -19.90 0.64 -19.27
N GLN A 23 -20.69 -0.19 -19.95
CA GLN A 23 -21.62 -1.10 -19.28
C GLN A 23 -20.94 -2.22 -18.51
N ASN A 24 -19.75 -2.65 -18.92
CA ASN A 24 -19.00 -3.70 -18.24
C ASN A 24 -18.39 -3.24 -16.89
N LEU A 25 -18.24 -1.94 -16.66
CA LEU A 25 -17.75 -1.41 -15.37
C LEU A 25 -18.74 -1.62 -14.22
N TRP A 26 -20.00 -1.88 -14.51
CA TRP A 26 -21.07 -2.03 -13.51
C TRP A 26 -21.60 -3.48 -13.40
N GLN A 27 -21.03 -4.42 -14.14
CA GLN A 27 -21.37 -5.84 -13.94
C GLN A 27 -20.76 -6.27 -12.63
N LYS A 28 -21.57 -6.25 -11.57
CA LYS A 28 -21.24 -6.80 -10.28
C LYS A 28 -21.02 -8.31 -10.45
N GLN A 29 -19.79 -8.75 -10.34
CA GLN A 29 -19.49 -10.16 -10.22
C GLN A 29 -19.83 -10.58 -8.79
N ASP A 30 -20.70 -11.53 -8.61
CA ASP A 30 -21.03 -12.10 -7.31
C ASP A 30 -19.93 -13.10 -6.85
N VAL A 31 -18.67 -12.69 -7.01
CA VAL A 31 -17.49 -13.46 -6.58
C VAL A 31 -17.00 -12.89 -5.27
N VAL A 32 -16.91 -13.73 -4.25
CA VAL A 32 -16.27 -13.38 -2.98
C VAL A 32 -14.83 -13.86 -3.01
N SER A 33 -13.89 -12.92 -2.93
CA SER A 33 -12.44 -13.19 -2.91
C SER A 33 -11.71 -12.03 -2.21
N PRO A 34 -10.73 -12.31 -1.32
CA PRO A 34 -10.51 -13.60 -0.70
C PRO A 34 -11.61 -13.94 0.32
N GLU A 35 -11.92 -15.20 0.48
CA GLU A 35 -12.81 -15.68 1.54
C GLU A 35 -11.99 -16.38 2.62
N ILE A 36 -12.00 -15.84 3.84
CA ILE A 36 -11.35 -16.46 4.99
C ILE A 36 -12.31 -17.49 5.58
N ASN A 37 -11.94 -18.76 5.51
CA ASN A 37 -12.74 -19.86 6.01
C ASN A 37 -12.62 -20.01 7.52
N LYS A 38 -13.55 -20.74 8.14
CA LYS A 38 -13.61 -20.95 9.60
C LYS A 38 -12.41 -21.71 10.15
N ASP A 39 -11.76 -22.52 9.34
CA ASP A 39 -10.56 -23.28 9.69
C ASP A 39 -9.26 -22.49 9.50
N GLY A 40 -9.35 -21.24 9.04
CA GLY A 40 -8.21 -20.37 8.75
C GLY A 40 -7.61 -20.54 7.35
N SER A 41 -8.15 -21.45 6.52
CA SER A 41 -7.80 -21.51 5.11
C SER A 41 -8.40 -20.31 4.36
N VAL A 42 -7.85 -19.99 3.19
CA VAL A 42 -8.32 -18.84 2.37
C VAL A 42 -8.64 -19.32 0.96
N THR A 43 -9.84 -19.00 0.51
CA THR A 43 -10.28 -19.29 -0.85
C THR A 43 -10.20 -18.05 -1.71
N PHE A 44 -9.38 -18.11 -2.75
CA PHE A 44 -9.27 -17.10 -3.79
C PHE A 44 -10.13 -17.45 -4.98
N ARG A 45 -10.82 -16.47 -5.55
CA ARG A 45 -11.67 -16.67 -6.74
C ARG A 45 -11.49 -15.53 -7.72
N LEU A 46 -11.39 -15.88 -9.00
CA LEU A 46 -11.34 -14.91 -10.10
C LEU A 46 -12.29 -15.35 -11.21
N PHE A 47 -13.20 -14.47 -11.61
CA PHE A 47 -14.02 -14.70 -12.82
C PHE A 47 -13.20 -14.34 -14.06
N ALA A 48 -12.76 -15.34 -14.80
CA ALA A 48 -12.01 -15.20 -16.04
C ALA A 48 -12.38 -16.31 -17.02
N PRO A 49 -13.60 -16.27 -17.60
CA PRO A 49 -14.14 -17.39 -18.39
C PRO A 49 -13.34 -17.69 -19.65
N GLU A 50 -12.65 -16.70 -20.21
CA GLU A 50 -11.86 -16.87 -21.43
C GLU A 50 -10.39 -17.22 -21.16
N ALA A 51 -9.94 -17.16 -19.89
CA ALA A 51 -8.59 -17.49 -19.53
C ALA A 51 -8.29 -18.99 -19.72
N LYS A 52 -7.07 -19.28 -20.14
CA LYS A 52 -6.55 -20.64 -20.32
C LYS A 52 -5.84 -21.14 -19.07
N GLN A 53 -5.22 -20.22 -18.33
CA GLN A 53 -4.52 -20.48 -17.09
C GLN A 53 -4.66 -19.30 -16.14
N VAL A 54 -4.94 -19.58 -14.89
CA VAL A 54 -4.89 -18.60 -13.79
C VAL A 54 -4.09 -19.18 -12.64
N THR A 55 -3.16 -18.38 -12.10
CA THR A 55 -2.45 -18.74 -10.87
C THR A 55 -2.61 -17.63 -9.84
N VAL A 56 -2.54 -17.97 -8.57
CA VAL A 56 -2.41 -17.03 -7.46
C VAL A 56 -0.99 -17.09 -6.90
N THR A 57 -0.41 -15.91 -6.70
CA THR A 57 0.92 -15.71 -6.10
C THR A 57 0.78 -14.85 -4.86
N GLY A 58 1.57 -15.09 -3.84
CA GLY A 58 1.53 -14.30 -2.61
C GLY A 58 2.54 -14.78 -1.57
N ASP A 59 2.78 -13.92 -0.58
CA ASP A 59 3.74 -14.16 0.51
C ASP A 59 3.33 -15.28 1.46
N MET A 60 2.05 -15.72 1.41
CA MET A 60 1.58 -16.90 2.13
C MET A 60 2.18 -18.22 1.60
N PHE A 61 2.78 -18.23 0.42
CA PHE A 61 3.40 -19.43 -0.14
C PHE A 61 4.91 -19.45 0.09
N ASP A 62 5.56 -18.32 0.03
CA ASP A 62 6.96 -18.11 0.40
C ASP A 62 7.25 -16.62 0.65
N ALA A 63 8.26 -16.35 1.47
CA ALA A 63 8.63 -14.99 1.88
C ALA A 63 9.14 -14.09 0.76
N TYR A 64 9.45 -14.65 -0.43
CA TYR A 64 9.96 -13.89 -1.56
C TYR A 64 8.93 -13.69 -2.68
N ASN A 65 7.68 -14.15 -2.46
CA ASN A 65 6.61 -14.09 -3.45
C ASN A 65 6.98 -14.73 -4.80
N SER A 66 7.80 -15.77 -4.78
CA SER A 66 8.25 -16.49 -5.98
C SER A 66 7.38 -17.69 -6.31
N ALA A 67 6.62 -18.21 -5.33
CA ALA A 67 5.77 -19.37 -5.51
C ALA A 67 4.36 -18.98 -5.94
N SER A 68 3.91 -19.59 -7.02
CA SER A 68 2.54 -19.51 -7.52
C SER A 68 1.82 -20.84 -7.33
N ARG A 69 0.50 -20.81 -7.27
CA ARG A 69 -0.37 -21.99 -7.26
C ARG A 69 -1.37 -21.92 -8.41
N ASP A 70 -1.48 -23.00 -9.16
CA ASP A 70 -2.50 -23.12 -10.19
C ASP A 70 -3.89 -23.12 -9.58
N MET A 71 -4.79 -22.35 -10.19
CA MET A 71 -6.20 -22.32 -9.82
C MET A 71 -7.00 -23.28 -10.68
N SER A 72 -8.04 -23.86 -10.13
CA SER A 72 -8.96 -24.77 -10.82
C SER A 72 -10.11 -24.00 -11.43
N ARG A 73 -10.41 -24.23 -12.71
CA ARG A 73 -11.55 -23.62 -13.40
C ARG A 73 -12.84 -24.38 -13.11
N LEU A 74 -13.85 -23.65 -12.64
CA LEU A 74 -15.21 -24.15 -12.45
C LEU A 74 -16.03 -24.00 -13.77
N GLU A 75 -17.13 -24.71 -13.88
CA GLU A 75 -18.04 -24.62 -15.05
C GLU A 75 -18.61 -23.21 -15.27
N SER A 76 -18.75 -22.44 -14.19
CA SER A 76 -19.18 -21.03 -14.20
C SER A 76 -18.20 -20.06 -14.87
N GLY A 77 -16.97 -20.50 -15.17
CA GLY A 77 -15.87 -19.64 -15.61
C GLY A 77 -15.12 -18.93 -14.49
N VAL A 78 -15.46 -19.24 -13.23
CA VAL A 78 -14.69 -18.82 -12.05
C VAL A 78 -13.49 -19.76 -11.88
N TRP A 79 -12.34 -19.16 -11.59
CA TRP A 79 -11.14 -19.88 -11.16
C TRP A 79 -11.06 -19.82 -9.64
N GLU A 80 -10.70 -20.95 -9.01
CA GLU A 80 -10.68 -21.06 -7.55
C GLU A 80 -9.40 -21.79 -7.07
N TYR A 81 -8.86 -21.32 -5.94
CA TYR A 81 -7.81 -21.99 -5.19
C TYR A 81 -8.04 -21.77 -3.70
N THR A 82 -7.91 -22.83 -2.89
CA THR A 82 -8.00 -22.76 -1.42
C THR A 82 -6.66 -23.18 -0.80
N THR A 83 -6.16 -22.36 0.13
CA THR A 83 -4.91 -22.67 0.86
C THR A 83 -5.14 -23.70 1.96
N GLU A 84 -4.06 -24.26 2.51
CA GLU A 84 -4.08 -24.78 3.86
C GLU A 84 -4.36 -23.65 4.86
N PRO A 85 -4.73 -23.94 6.13
CA PRO A 85 -4.87 -22.92 7.15
C PRO A 85 -3.64 -22.03 7.30
N LEU A 86 -3.82 -20.72 7.28
CA LEU A 86 -2.76 -19.72 7.38
C LEU A 86 -2.63 -19.20 8.81
N ALA A 87 -1.41 -18.81 9.18
CA ALA A 87 -1.15 -18.15 10.44
C ALA A 87 -1.80 -16.75 10.49
N SER A 88 -2.02 -16.22 11.70
CA SER A 88 -2.47 -14.85 11.91
C SER A 88 -1.41 -13.86 11.44
N GLU A 89 -1.67 -13.16 10.32
CA GLU A 89 -0.74 -12.24 9.67
C GLU A 89 -1.49 -11.39 8.63
N LEU A 90 -0.81 -10.37 8.07
CA LEU A 90 -1.19 -9.70 6.83
C LEU A 90 -0.50 -10.38 5.67
N TYR A 91 -1.25 -10.69 4.62
CA TYR A 91 -0.76 -11.34 3.42
C TYR A 91 -1.07 -10.52 2.18
N CYS A 92 -0.06 -10.36 1.31
CA CYS A 92 -0.20 -9.75 0.00
C CYS A 92 -0.27 -10.82 -1.10
N TYR A 93 -1.06 -10.56 -2.14
CA TYR A 93 -1.23 -11.50 -3.25
C TYR A 93 -1.66 -10.80 -4.54
N TRP A 94 -1.53 -11.52 -5.64
CA TRP A 94 -2.04 -11.16 -6.96
C TRP A 94 -2.32 -12.39 -7.80
N PHE A 95 -3.03 -12.18 -8.91
CA PHE A 95 -3.26 -13.23 -9.90
C PHE A 95 -2.32 -13.05 -11.11
N ASN A 96 -2.02 -14.16 -11.77
CA ASN A 96 -1.44 -14.16 -13.10
C ASN A 96 -2.46 -14.82 -14.04
N VAL A 97 -2.79 -14.16 -15.12
CA VAL A 97 -3.82 -14.61 -16.09
C VAL A 97 -3.15 -14.70 -17.46
N ASP A 98 -3.09 -15.91 -18.02
CA ASP A 98 -2.50 -16.19 -19.34
C ASP A 98 -1.12 -15.54 -19.56
N GLY A 99 -0.29 -15.53 -18.52
CA GLY A 99 1.03 -14.93 -18.53
C GLY A 99 1.09 -13.42 -18.23
N SER A 100 -0.04 -12.73 -18.07
CA SER A 100 -0.07 -11.38 -17.48
C SER A 100 0.06 -11.49 -15.97
N SER A 101 1.13 -10.93 -15.43
CA SER A 101 1.38 -10.88 -13.98
C SER A 101 0.75 -9.65 -13.33
N ASP A 102 0.73 -9.66 -11.98
CA ASP A 102 0.39 -8.52 -11.15
C ASP A 102 -1.07 -8.04 -11.28
N VAL A 103 -1.99 -8.96 -11.56
CA VAL A 103 -3.41 -8.65 -11.62
C VAL A 103 -3.97 -8.61 -10.20
N CYS A 104 -4.30 -7.41 -9.71
CA CYS A 104 -5.01 -7.27 -8.44
C CYS A 104 -6.37 -7.98 -8.48
N ASP A 105 -6.81 -8.48 -7.33
CA ASP A 105 -8.11 -9.12 -7.20
C ASP A 105 -9.24 -8.09 -7.37
N PRO A 106 -10.06 -8.17 -8.43
CA PRO A 106 -11.13 -7.20 -8.67
C PRO A 106 -12.27 -7.30 -7.64
N ALA A 107 -12.37 -8.41 -6.91
CA ALA A 107 -13.35 -8.59 -5.84
C ALA A 107 -12.86 -8.02 -4.49
N ASN A 108 -11.58 -7.69 -4.37
CA ASN A 108 -10.97 -7.17 -3.15
C ASN A 108 -10.60 -5.68 -3.30
N SER A 109 -11.23 -4.82 -2.51
CA SER A 109 -10.91 -3.39 -2.47
C SER A 109 -9.64 -3.06 -1.67
N TYR A 110 -9.06 -4.04 -0.97
CA TYR A 110 -7.84 -3.84 -0.20
C TYR A 110 -6.62 -4.00 -1.09
N VAL A 111 -6.10 -2.87 -1.53
CA VAL A 111 -4.94 -2.79 -2.45
C VAL A 111 -3.86 -1.94 -1.83
N VAL A 112 -2.62 -2.41 -1.94
CA VAL A 112 -1.41 -1.69 -1.52
C VAL A 112 -0.43 -1.58 -2.68
N ARG A 113 0.43 -0.57 -2.62
CA ARG A 113 1.60 -0.46 -3.49
C ARG A 113 2.85 -0.74 -2.67
N ASP A 114 3.69 -1.62 -3.19
CA ASP A 114 5.05 -1.82 -2.71
C ASP A 114 6.01 -1.65 -3.88
N VAL A 115 6.99 -0.75 -3.74
CA VAL A 115 7.92 -0.36 -4.80
C VAL A 115 7.18 0.00 -6.10
N GLY A 116 7.27 -0.79 -7.14
CA GLY A 116 6.60 -0.60 -8.43
C GLY A 116 5.39 -1.49 -8.69
N ARG A 117 4.96 -2.26 -7.69
CA ARG A 117 3.89 -3.25 -7.83
C ARG A 117 2.66 -2.84 -7.02
N GLN A 118 1.49 -3.04 -7.59
CA GLN A 118 0.24 -3.06 -6.84
C GLN A 118 -0.15 -4.50 -6.50
N MET A 119 -0.61 -4.71 -5.27
CA MET A 119 -1.01 -6.02 -4.77
C MET A 119 -2.32 -5.89 -4.00
N SER A 120 -3.15 -6.93 -4.05
CA SER A 120 -4.24 -7.09 -3.10
C SER A 120 -3.70 -7.61 -1.77
N TYR A 121 -4.39 -7.33 -0.65
CA TYR A 121 -4.02 -7.89 0.63
C TYR A 121 -5.24 -8.31 1.43
N PHE A 122 -5.01 -9.16 2.42
CA PHE A 122 -5.98 -9.54 3.45
C PHE A 122 -5.27 -9.75 4.79
N ILE A 123 -6.05 -9.80 5.86
CA ILE A 123 -5.54 -10.00 7.21
C ILE A 123 -6.24 -11.21 7.82
N ILE A 124 -5.47 -12.21 8.24
CA ILE A 124 -5.96 -13.30 9.09
C ILE A 124 -5.96 -12.80 10.52
N PRO A 125 -7.14 -12.69 11.17
CA PRO A 125 -7.25 -12.21 12.54
C PRO A 125 -6.54 -13.13 13.54
N GLY A 126 -6.24 -12.62 14.72
CA GLY A 126 -5.55 -13.34 15.81
C GLY A 126 -4.32 -12.56 16.30
N ASP A 127 -3.29 -13.24 16.77
CA ASP A 127 -2.14 -12.63 17.44
C ASP A 127 -1.53 -11.46 16.67
N ARG A 128 -0.88 -11.74 15.55
CA ARG A 128 -0.21 -10.72 14.73
C ARG A 128 -1.19 -9.92 13.88
N GLY A 129 -2.16 -10.60 13.26
CA GLY A 129 -3.12 -9.98 12.36
C GLY A 129 -3.93 -8.87 13.03
N ASN A 130 -4.20 -9.01 14.34
CA ASN A 130 -4.93 -7.99 15.08
C ASN A 130 -4.17 -6.66 15.17
N TYR A 131 -2.83 -6.66 15.08
CA TYR A 131 -2.06 -5.41 15.06
C TYR A 131 -2.19 -4.67 13.73
N TYR A 132 -2.33 -5.38 12.63
CA TYR A 132 -2.52 -4.78 11.30
C TYR A 132 -3.94 -4.27 11.06
N ALA A 133 -4.92 -4.83 11.78
CA ALA A 133 -6.32 -4.44 11.63
C ALA A 133 -6.64 -3.19 12.45
N ALA A 134 -7.49 -2.31 11.93
CA ALA A 134 -8.06 -1.22 12.70
C ALA A 134 -8.93 -1.80 13.82
N GLN A 135 -8.63 -1.45 15.07
CA GLN A 135 -9.37 -1.86 16.26
C GLN A 135 -10.21 -0.69 16.78
N ASN A 136 -11.14 -0.95 17.68
CA ASN A 136 -11.94 0.10 18.33
C ASN A 136 -11.16 0.72 19.49
N VAL A 137 -10.10 1.45 19.17
CA VAL A 137 -9.22 2.17 20.10
C VAL A 137 -9.11 3.64 19.71
N ALA A 138 -8.45 4.45 20.52
CA ALA A 138 -8.16 5.83 20.13
C ALA A 138 -7.11 5.84 19.01
N HIS A 139 -7.41 6.58 17.93
CA HIS A 139 -6.56 6.63 16.74
C HIS A 139 -5.70 7.89 16.70
N GLY A 140 -4.45 7.70 16.26
CA GLY A 140 -3.55 8.79 15.89
C GLY A 140 -3.90 9.41 14.55
N SER A 141 -3.09 10.37 14.13
CA SER A 141 -3.24 11.05 12.85
C SER A 141 -2.01 10.86 11.97
N VAL A 142 -2.21 10.78 10.67
CA VAL A 142 -1.11 10.76 9.67
C VAL A 142 -1.16 12.02 8.84
N SER A 143 -0.09 12.81 8.94
CA SER A 143 0.12 14.00 8.11
C SER A 143 1.12 13.70 7.00
N ARG A 144 0.90 14.27 5.83
CA ARG A 144 1.86 14.29 4.73
C ARG A 144 2.34 15.71 4.56
N VAL A 145 3.61 15.93 4.87
CA VAL A 145 4.20 17.27 4.95
C VAL A 145 5.32 17.44 3.94
N TRP A 146 5.56 18.67 3.53
CA TRP A 146 6.67 19.06 2.69
C TRP A 146 7.64 19.90 3.50
N ALA A 147 8.85 19.39 3.64
CA ALA A 147 9.91 20.04 4.38
C ALA A 147 10.97 20.57 3.42
N LYS A 148 11.33 21.84 3.58
CA LYS A 148 12.41 22.45 2.81
C LYS A 148 13.75 22.03 3.40
N MET A 149 14.62 21.45 2.56
CA MET A 149 15.96 21.02 2.93
C MET A 149 16.99 22.11 2.69
N GLU A 150 18.20 21.94 3.21
CA GLU A 150 19.32 22.87 3.06
C GLU A 150 19.69 23.13 1.58
N ASP A 151 19.55 22.10 0.74
CA ASP A 151 19.78 22.18 -0.72
C ASP A 151 18.70 22.98 -1.47
N GLY A 152 17.72 23.52 -0.74
CA GLY A 152 16.62 24.32 -1.25
C GLY A 152 15.46 23.51 -1.85
N ARG A 153 15.58 22.20 -1.98
CA ARG A 153 14.50 21.33 -2.44
C ARG A 153 13.51 21.05 -1.31
N GLU A 154 12.26 20.80 -1.68
CA GLU A 154 11.26 20.30 -0.75
C GLU A 154 11.26 18.77 -0.79
N ARG A 155 11.07 18.15 0.36
CA ARG A 155 10.91 16.70 0.49
C ARG A 155 9.62 16.37 1.21
N ARG A 156 8.91 15.38 0.70
CA ARG A 156 7.70 14.90 1.31
C ARG A 156 8.04 13.86 2.39
N MET A 157 7.36 13.96 3.51
CA MET A 157 7.43 12.99 4.61
C MET A 157 6.03 12.61 5.05
N ALA A 158 5.84 11.40 5.52
CA ALA A 158 4.65 10.98 6.24
C ALA A 158 4.96 10.94 7.74
N ILE A 159 4.11 11.57 8.55
CA ILE A 159 4.32 11.69 9.99
C ILE A 159 3.06 11.24 10.73
N TYR A 160 3.22 10.21 11.56
CA TYR A 160 2.20 9.77 12.50
C TYR A 160 2.36 10.54 13.81
N THR A 161 1.25 11.00 14.36
CA THR A 161 1.14 11.57 15.71
C THR A 161 0.12 10.76 16.53
N PRO A 162 0.39 10.44 17.80
CA PRO A 162 -0.47 9.57 18.59
C PRO A 162 -1.81 10.22 18.91
N ALA A 163 -2.80 9.41 19.27
CA ALA A 163 -4.12 9.88 19.70
C ALA A 163 -4.01 10.94 20.80
N GLY A 164 -4.81 12.01 20.68
CA GLY A 164 -4.79 13.14 21.62
C GLY A 164 -3.66 14.14 21.40
N TYR A 165 -2.80 13.93 20.39
CA TYR A 165 -1.73 14.87 20.08
C TYR A 165 -2.27 16.29 19.88
N GLU A 166 -3.28 16.50 19.04
CA GLU A 166 -3.78 17.83 18.67
C GLU A 166 -4.36 18.61 19.86
N GLN A 167 -4.97 17.92 20.83
CA GLN A 167 -5.60 18.52 22.01
C GLN A 167 -4.62 18.72 23.17
N GLY A 168 -3.49 17.99 23.15
CA GLY A 168 -2.50 17.99 24.23
C GLY A 168 -1.45 19.07 24.07
N LYS A 169 -0.63 19.22 25.13
CA LYS A 169 0.58 20.08 25.14
C LYS A 169 1.85 19.28 25.46
N GLY A 170 1.72 17.96 25.59
CA GLY A 170 2.84 17.06 25.90
C GLY A 170 3.88 17.01 24.78
N LYS A 171 5.09 16.66 25.15
CA LYS A 171 6.20 16.38 24.23
C LYS A 171 6.41 14.87 24.12
N TYR A 172 6.72 14.41 22.93
CA TYR A 172 6.79 12.99 22.58
C TYR A 172 8.18 12.58 22.11
N PRO A 173 8.60 11.34 22.35
CA PRO A 173 9.77 10.77 21.69
C PRO A 173 9.49 10.61 20.18
N VAL A 174 10.54 10.46 19.39
CA VAL A 174 10.45 10.36 17.94
C VAL A 174 11.11 9.08 17.46
N LEU A 175 10.38 8.30 16.68
CA LEU A 175 10.91 7.19 15.89
C LEU A 175 11.04 7.65 14.42
N TYR A 176 12.25 7.62 13.88
CA TYR A 176 12.54 7.77 12.47
C TYR A 176 12.53 6.38 11.85
N LEU A 177 11.52 6.11 11.02
CA LEU A 177 11.29 4.79 10.44
C LEU A 177 11.62 4.83 8.95
N LEU A 178 12.71 4.17 8.58
CA LEU A 178 13.24 4.18 7.23
C LEU A 178 12.70 2.99 6.44
N HIS A 179 12.40 3.21 5.18
CA HIS A 179 11.94 2.15 4.28
C HIS A 179 13.08 1.30 3.74
N GLY A 180 12.76 0.12 3.22
CA GLY A 180 13.71 -0.76 2.53
C GLY A 180 14.04 -0.29 1.12
N MET A 181 14.93 -1.03 0.44
CA MET A 181 15.36 -0.73 -0.93
C MET A 181 14.18 -0.63 -1.90
N GLY A 182 14.12 0.47 -2.65
CA GLY A 182 13.05 0.74 -3.62
C GLY A 182 11.75 1.30 -3.02
N GLY A 183 11.64 1.38 -1.69
CA GLY A 183 10.48 1.99 -1.02
C GLY A 183 10.52 3.52 -1.05
N ASP A 184 9.61 4.11 -0.32
CA ASP A 184 9.42 5.55 -0.17
C ASP A 184 8.73 5.88 1.17
N GLU A 185 8.39 7.14 1.39
CA GLU A 185 7.75 7.62 2.62
C GLU A 185 6.35 7.05 2.91
N GLU A 186 5.73 6.37 1.94
CA GLU A 186 4.42 5.71 2.11
C GLU A 186 4.55 4.22 2.46
N ALA A 187 5.73 3.61 2.32
CA ALA A 187 5.89 2.16 2.42
C ALA A 187 5.38 1.58 3.75
N TRP A 188 5.77 2.18 4.86
CA TRP A 188 5.34 1.73 6.19
C TRP A 188 3.86 1.97 6.48
N LEU A 189 3.24 2.95 5.84
CA LEU A 189 1.80 3.17 5.95
C LEU A 189 1.00 2.20 5.09
N ALA A 190 1.50 1.88 3.90
CA ALA A 190 0.82 1.02 2.95
C ALA A 190 0.92 -0.46 3.36
N THR A 191 2.10 -1.04 3.23
CA THR A 191 2.34 -2.47 3.52
C THR A 191 2.55 -2.73 5.02
N GLY A 192 3.21 -1.82 5.73
CA GLY A 192 3.49 -1.95 7.16
C GLY A 192 2.32 -1.64 8.08
N ARG A 193 1.27 -0.96 7.61
CA ARG A 193 0.10 -0.57 8.42
C ARG A 193 0.48 0.12 9.73
N LEU A 194 1.49 1.01 9.66
CA LEU A 194 2.09 1.62 10.83
C LEU A 194 1.07 2.31 11.75
N ALA A 195 0.11 3.04 11.20
CA ALA A 195 -0.85 3.79 12.01
C ALA A 195 -1.67 2.84 12.88
N GLU A 196 -2.18 1.75 12.32
CA GLU A 196 -2.95 0.74 13.04
C GLU A 196 -2.09 0.02 14.09
N ILE A 197 -0.87 -0.34 13.73
CA ILE A 197 0.07 -0.98 14.68
C ILE A 197 0.36 -0.06 15.86
N MET A 198 0.64 1.20 15.61
CA MET A 198 0.94 2.16 16.69
C MET A 198 -0.28 2.38 17.59
N ASP A 199 -1.46 2.59 17.01
CA ASP A 199 -2.70 2.77 17.77
C ASP A 199 -2.97 1.58 18.68
N ASN A 200 -2.87 0.36 18.14
CA ASN A 200 -3.11 -0.88 18.87
C ASN A 200 -2.07 -1.10 19.99
N LEU A 201 -0.78 -0.91 19.70
CA LEU A 201 0.29 -1.08 20.70
C LEU A 201 0.21 -0.04 21.82
N ILE A 202 -0.14 1.21 21.51
CA ILE A 202 -0.30 2.28 22.49
C ILE A 202 -1.54 1.98 23.37
N ALA A 203 -2.64 1.55 22.78
CA ALA A 203 -3.85 1.19 23.53
C ALA A 203 -3.62 0.01 24.50
N GLU A 204 -2.78 -0.95 24.12
CA GLU A 204 -2.40 -2.08 24.97
C GLU A 204 -1.30 -1.75 26.00
N GLY A 205 -0.74 -0.52 25.98
CA GLY A 205 0.36 -0.13 26.85
C GLY A 205 1.69 -0.79 26.51
N LYS A 206 1.83 -1.38 25.32
CA LYS A 206 3.06 -2.02 24.81
C LYS A 206 4.01 -1.03 24.15
N ALA A 207 3.51 0.12 23.72
CA ALA A 207 4.32 1.24 23.25
C ALA A 207 3.91 2.53 23.97
N GLU A 208 4.88 3.39 24.27
CA GLU A 208 4.54 4.74 24.71
C GLU A 208 4.06 5.57 23.52
N PRO A 209 3.16 6.55 23.73
CA PRO A 209 2.78 7.48 22.68
C PRO A 209 3.99 8.21 22.10
N MET A 210 4.21 8.10 20.80
CA MET A 210 5.35 8.69 20.10
C MET A 210 4.98 9.25 18.73
N ILE A 211 5.80 10.13 18.21
CA ILE A 211 5.77 10.60 16.83
C ILE A 211 6.56 9.61 15.98
N VAL A 212 6.04 9.20 14.82
CA VAL A 212 6.80 8.38 13.87
C VAL A 212 6.97 9.16 12.57
N VAL A 213 8.22 9.32 12.15
CA VAL A 213 8.60 10.05 10.94
C VAL A 213 9.06 9.06 9.89
N MET A 214 8.34 8.99 8.78
CA MET A 214 8.67 8.18 7.61
C MET A 214 9.14 9.10 6.51
N THR A 215 10.37 8.95 6.08
CA THR A 215 11.02 9.80 5.09
C THR A 215 11.44 8.99 3.88
N ASN A 216 11.55 9.63 2.73
CA ASN A 216 12.10 8.99 1.53
C ASN A 216 13.63 9.00 1.60
N GLY A 217 14.24 7.81 1.67
CA GLY A 217 15.69 7.64 1.68
C GLY A 217 16.37 7.85 0.33
N CYS A 218 15.59 7.91 -0.77
CA CYS A 218 16.13 8.23 -2.08
C CYS A 218 16.29 9.75 -2.21
N THR A 219 17.52 10.24 -2.13
CA THR A 219 17.82 11.69 -2.14
C THR A 219 17.59 12.35 -3.49
N LYS A 220 17.51 11.60 -4.58
CA LYS A 220 17.21 12.10 -5.92
C LYS A 220 15.72 12.38 -6.13
N HIS A 221 14.85 11.81 -5.33
CA HIS A 221 13.42 11.97 -5.43
C HIS A 221 12.85 12.71 -4.23
N VAL A 222 11.97 13.63 -4.47
CA VAL A 222 11.38 14.48 -3.43
C VAL A 222 10.17 13.86 -2.75
N SER A 223 9.57 12.82 -3.36
CA SER A 223 8.38 12.13 -2.84
C SER A 223 8.17 10.77 -3.49
N ALA A 224 7.25 9.99 -2.96
CA ALA A 224 6.72 8.79 -3.58
C ALA A 224 6.19 9.04 -5.00
N PRO A 225 6.17 8.01 -5.88
CA PRO A 225 5.65 8.12 -7.24
C PRO A 225 4.23 8.71 -7.28
N GLY A 226 4.00 9.64 -8.21
CA GLY A 226 2.72 10.29 -8.40
C GLY A 226 2.47 11.52 -7.50
N TYR A 227 3.39 11.83 -6.58
CA TYR A 227 3.30 13.02 -5.71
C TYR A 227 4.36 14.06 -6.01
N SER A 228 5.36 13.75 -6.85
CA SER A 228 6.38 14.71 -7.27
C SER A 228 5.87 15.61 -8.40
N HIS A 229 6.25 16.89 -8.34
CA HIS A 229 6.06 17.84 -9.44
C HIS A 229 7.11 17.66 -10.56
N GLU A 230 8.15 16.88 -10.33
CA GLU A 230 9.21 16.57 -11.31
C GLU A 230 8.77 15.50 -12.33
N GLY A 231 7.51 15.11 -12.30
CA GLY A 231 6.93 14.13 -13.21
C GLY A 231 6.95 12.71 -12.67
N MET A 232 6.55 11.78 -13.51
CA MET A 232 6.51 10.34 -13.18
C MET A 232 7.91 9.74 -13.27
N TRP A 233 8.34 9.04 -12.21
CA TRP A 233 9.62 8.33 -12.19
C TRP A 233 9.41 6.86 -11.80
N HIS A 234 10.35 6.02 -12.20
CA HIS A 234 10.30 4.60 -11.88
C HIS A 234 10.88 4.37 -10.47
N PRO A 235 10.17 3.66 -9.58
CA PRO A 235 10.60 3.49 -8.19
C PRO A 235 11.94 2.74 -8.02
N TYR A 236 12.32 1.92 -9.01
CA TYR A 236 13.64 1.26 -9.02
C TYR A 236 14.81 2.16 -9.43
N MET A 237 14.56 3.39 -9.82
CA MET A 237 15.64 4.31 -10.15
C MET A 237 16.44 4.59 -8.89
N SER A 238 17.55 3.89 -8.80
CA SER A 238 18.43 3.94 -7.64
C SER A 238 19.13 5.29 -7.48
N GLY A 239 19.28 5.70 -6.32
CA GLY A 239 19.99 6.87 -5.83
C GLY A 239 19.94 6.88 -4.31
N SER A 240 19.25 5.88 -3.75
CA SER A 240 19.05 5.74 -2.32
C SER A 240 20.27 5.21 -1.57
N MET A 241 21.33 4.80 -2.27
CA MET A 241 22.50 4.15 -1.68
C MET A 241 23.78 4.97 -1.91
N ASP A 242 23.68 6.25 -2.22
CA ASP A 242 24.83 7.12 -2.50
C ASP A 242 25.42 7.82 -1.26
N GLY A 243 24.91 7.50 -0.05
CA GLY A 243 25.38 8.08 1.21
C GLY A 243 24.92 9.54 1.45
N SER A 244 24.19 10.13 0.52
CA SER A 244 23.75 11.53 0.66
C SER A 244 22.59 11.69 1.65
N PHE A 245 21.87 10.63 1.97
CA PHE A 245 20.81 10.64 2.97
C PHE A 245 21.34 10.94 4.37
N GLU A 246 22.47 10.36 4.74
CA GLU A 246 23.09 10.58 6.06
C GLU A 246 23.46 12.05 6.27
N HIS A 247 23.86 12.76 5.22
CA HIS A 247 24.15 14.19 5.30
C HIS A 247 22.87 15.04 5.43
N MET A 248 21.77 14.59 4.85
CA MET A 248 20.50 15.29 4.90
C MET A 248 19.72 15.00 6.21
N PHE A 249 19.95 13.86 6.84
CA PHE A 249 19.17 13.40 7.98
C PHE A 249 19.14 14.39 9.17
N PRO A 250 20.24 15.09 9.54
CA PRO A 250 20.19 16.11 10.58
C PRO A 250 19.18 17.23 10.29
N THR A 251 19.08 17.70 9.05
CA THR A 251 18.09 18.72 8.65
C THR A 251 16.64 18.22 8.81
N ILE A 252 16.41 16.93 8.55
CA ILE A 252 15.09 16.31 8.81
C ILE A 252 14.78 16.34 10.31
N VAL A 253 15.75 16.00 11.16
CA VAL A 253 15.58 16.00 12.62
C VAL A 253 15.27 17.41 13.14
N GLU A 254 16.03 18.43 12.70
CA GLU A 254 15.81 19.82 13.06
C GLU A 254 14.42 20.31 12.62
N TRP A 255 14.06 20.03 11.38
CA TRP A 255 12.73 20.38 10.87
C TRP A 255 11.60 19.77 11.69
N VAL A 256 11.71 18.50 12.07
CA VAL A 256 10.72 17.80 12.91
C VAL A 256 10.64 18.41 14.31
N ASP A 257 11.78 18.74 14.91
CA ASP A 257 11.83 19.36 16.24
C ASP A 257 11.20 20.77 16.25
N ASP A 258 11.34 21.52 15.15
CA ASP A 258 10.77 22.87 15.01
C ASP A 258 9.24 22.85 14.75
N HIS A 259 8.72 21.80 14.12
CA HIS A 259 7.32 21.74 13.71
C HIS A 259 6.43 20.83 14.58
N TYR A 260 7.03 19.96 15.37
CA TYR A 260 6.31 19.02 16.23
C TYR A 260 6.75 19.12 17.69
N ARG A 261 5.88 18.71 18.60
CA ARG A 261 6.18 18.71 20.04
C ARG A 261 7.04 17.50 20.41
N THR A 262 8.30 17.57 20.07
CA THR A 262 9.28 16.52 20.35
C THR A 262 9.96 16.71 21.70
N ARG A 263 10.41 15.60 22.29
CA ARG A 263 11.44 15.62 23.34
C ARG A 263 12.81 15.72 22.64
N ALA A 264 13.24 16.91 22.25
CA ALA A 264 14.39 17.19 21.39
C ALA A 264 15.75 16.78 21.99
N LYS A 265 15.90 15.51 22.36
CA LYS A 265 17.08 14.91 22.99
C LYS A 265 17.41 13.58 22.33
N SER A 266 18.70 13.23 22.26
CA SER A 266 19.16 11.98 21.62
C SER A 266 18.54 10.73 22.26
N GLU A 267 18.44 10.69 23.59
CA GLU A 267 17.84 9.57 24.33
C GLU A 267 16.32 9.42 24.10
N SER A 268 15.68 10.39 23.47
CA SER A 268 14.26 10.35 23.11
C SER A 268 14.04 10.17 21.60
N ARG A 269 15.07 9.74 20.87
CA ARG A 269 15.01 9.45 19.45
C ARG A 269 15.45 8.03 19.19
N ALA A 270 14.78 7.38 18.23
CA ALA A 270 15.17 6.08 17.72
C ALA A 270 15.15 6.09 16.19
N ILE A 271 15.95 5.24 15.56
CA ILE A 271 15.97 4.96 14.14
C ILE A 271 15.75 3.47 13.97
N ALA A 272 14.88 3.09 13.03
CA ALA A 272 14.63 1.72 12.60
C ALA A 272 14.34 1.68 11.11
N GLY A 273 14.45 0.48 10.48
CA GLY A 273 14.14 0.25 9.07
C GLY A 273 14.70 -1.06 8.57
#